data_d1d5d1083c9cff9112b0b6b7168d8f1f
#
_entry.id   d1d5d1083c9cff9112b0b6b7168d8f1f
#
_cell.length_a   1.000
_cell.length_b   1.000
_cell.length_c   1.000
_cell.angle_alpha   90.00
_cell.angle_beta   90.00
_cell.angle_gamma   90.00
#
_symmetry.space_group_name_H-M   'P 1'
#
loop_
_entity.id
_entity.type
_entity.pdbx_description
1 polymer ?
#
loop_
_entity_poly.entity_id
_entity_poly.type
_entity_poly.pdbx_seq_one_letter_code
_entity_poly.pdbx_strand_id
1 'polypeptide(L)'
;MTDQTQIRHGVDLESLHAFAEHASDDPESIQLGLQSSATYEGTAAHSLATIDSYEIGGETVSRETRHYALPYGGWKEVLDAGGWVGATDRMEPIEVALSALAACLNVGITINAVANGIDVEHLETHVRCDFDPSVLFGLEELGESDSVFENVTAEIEVEGPNVDEDRIDEWARRAPVYSLVSLAQDVQVNVATPAEVAGDD
;
A
#
# COMPACT_ATOMS: atom_id res chain seq x y z
N MET A 1 -17.61 24.77 -23.97
CA MET A 1 -17.22 25.36 -22.66
C MET A 1 -17.67 24.33 -21.64
N THR A 2 -16.74 23.53 -21.15
CA THR A 2 -17.01 22.58 -20.06
C THR A 2 -17.41 23.38 -18.84
N ASP A 3 -18.56 23.09 -18.30
CA ASP A 3 -19.07 23.79 -17.13
C ASP A 3 -18.11 23.55 -15.96
N GLN A 4 -17.43 24.60 -15.49
CA GLN A 4 -16.45 24.51 -14.39
C GLN A 4 -17.08 24.04 -13.06
N THR A 5 -18.42 23.99 -13.01
CA THR A 5 -19.17 23.50 -11.84
C THR A 5 -19.15 21.98 -11.67
N GLN A 6 -18.70 21.25 -12.68
CA GLN A 6 -18.60 19.77 -12.62
C GLN A 6 -17.25 19.24 -12.14
N ILE A 7 -16.22 20.11 -12.07
CA ILE A 7 -14.89 19.70 -11.58
C ILE A 7 -14.76 20.04 -10.09
N ARG A 8 -14.54 19.02 -9.25
CA ARG A 8 -14.34 19.18 -7.81
C ARG A 8 -13.05 18.45 -7.40
N HIS A 9 -12.15 19.16 -6.72
CA HIS A 9 -10.84 18.61 -6.31
C HIS A 9 -10.08 17.91 -7.45
N GLY A 10 -10.17 18.43 -8.69
CA GLY A 10 -9.52 17.86 -9.87
C GLY A 10 -10.29 16.69 -10.52
N VAL A 11 -11.46 16.33 -10.02
CA VAL A 11 -12.29 15.24 -10.54
C VAL A 11 -13.48 15.80 -11.33
N ASP A 12 -13.65 15.34 -12.56
CA ASP A 12 -14.86 15.55 -13.35
C ASP A 12 -15.94 14.58 -12.86
N LEU A 13 -16.99 15.11 -12.24
CA LEU A 13 -18.04 14.30 -11.61
C LEU A 13 -18.89 13.51 -12.62
N GLU A 14 -19.09 14.02 -13.84
CA GLU A 14 -19.81 13.29 -14.88
C GLU A 14 -19.01 12.06 -15.31
N SER A 15 -17.71 12.23 -15.54
CA SER A 15 -16.81 11.13 -15.88
C SER A 15 -16.70 10.10 -14.73
N LEU A 16 -16.68 10.56 -13.48
CA LEU A 16 -16.64 9.66 -12.32
C LEU A 16 -17.93 8.82 -12.22
N HIS A 17 -19.10 9.44 -12.43
CA HIS A 17 -20.37 8.69 -12.42
C HIS A 17 -20.46 7.70 -13.58
N ALA A 18 -20.07 8.09 -14.78
CA ALA A 18 -20.04 7.18 -15.93
C ALA A 18 -19.08 6.00 -15.72
N PHE A 19 -17.93 6.25 -15.10
CA PHE A 19 -17.00 5.19 -14.71
C PHE A 19 -17.62 4.24 -13.67
N ALA A 20 -18.31 4.77 -12.66
CA ALA A 20 -18.98 3.95 -11.65
C ALA A 20 -20.11 3.08 -12.24
N GLU A 21 -20.89 3.62 -13.17
CA GLU A 21 -21.90 2.86 -13.90
C GLU A 21 -21.26 1.74 -14.73
N HIS A 22 -20.21 2.05 -15.52
CA HIS A 22 -19.48 1.05 -16.29
C HIS A 22 -18.89 -0.06 -15.40
N ALA A 23 -18.26 0.31 -14.30
CA ALA A 23 -17.68 -0.63 -13.33
C ALA A 23 -18.75 -1.53 -12.68
N SER A 24 -19.97 -1.02 -12.50
CA SER A 24 -21.09 -1.80 -11.98
C SER A 24 -21.61 -2.83 -13.01
N ASP A 25 -21.63 -2.45 -14.29
CA ASP A 25 -22.12 -3.29 -15.39
C ASP A 25 -21.09 -4.35 -15.81
N ASP A 26 -19.81 -4.02 -15.74
CA ASP A 26 -18.68 -4.90 -16.11
C ASP A 26 -17.53 -4.77 -15.10
N PRO A 27 -17.65 -5.38 -13.90
CA PRO A 27 -16.64 -5.28 -12.86
C PRO A 27 -15.29 -5.93 -13.24
N GLU A 28 -15.27 -6.87 -14.18
CA GLU A 28 -14.04 -7.51 -14.63
C GLU A 28 -13.17 -6.54 -15.44
N SER A 29 -13.77 -5.60 -16.17
CA SER A 29 -13.05 -4.61 -16.97
C SER A 29 -12.20 -3.65 -16.17
N ILE A 30 -12.48 -3.48 -14.88
CA ILE A 30 -11.74 -2.60 -13.97
C ILE A 30 -10.91 -3.36 -12.94
N GLN A 31 -10.88 -4.69 -13.00
CA GLN A 31 -10.06 -5.49 -12.08
C GLN A 31 -8.58 -5.19 -12.29
N LEU A 32 -7.87 -4.94 -11.19
CA LEU A 32 -6.44 -4.61 -11.19
C LEU A 32 -5.60 -5.82 -10.78
N GLY A 33 -4.58 -6.15 -11.59
CA GLY A 33 -3.48 -7.02 -11.23
C GLY A 33 -2.26 -6.18 -10.87
N LEU A 34 -1.73 -6.33 -9.64
CA LEU A 34 -0.59 -5.55 -9.14
C LEU A 34 0.58 -6.48 -8.84
N GLN A 35 1.79 -6.04 -9.21
CA GLN A 35 3.00 -6.80 -8.97
C GLN A 35 4.17 -5.91 -8.57
N SER A 36 5.08 -6.47 -7.80
CA SER A 36 6.39 -5.89 -7.51
C SER A 36 7.41 -7.01 -7.40
N SER A 37 8.68 -6.67 -7.60
CA SER A 37 9.80 -7.59 -7.41
C SER A 37 10.83 -6.99 -6.48
N ALA A 38 11.66 -7.82 -5.85
CA ALA A 38 12.76 -7.35 -5.03
C ALA A 38 13.98 -8.22 -5.24
N THR A 39 15.15 -7.57 -5.30
CA THR A 39 16.44 -8.24 -5.51
C THR A 39 17.38 -7.95 -4.34
N TYR A 40 17.99 -8.99 -3.81
CA TYR A 40 19.04 -8.88 -2.80
C TYR A 40 20.28 -8.21 -3.37
N GLU A 41 20.85 -7.25 -2.64
CA GLU A 41 21.97 -6.43 -3.11
C GLU A 41 23.34 -6.88 -2.59
N GLY A 42 23.44 -8.09 -2.06
CA GLY A 42 24.72 -8.66 -1.59
C GLY A 42 25.08 -8.33 -0.14
N THR A 43 24.27 -7.53 0.54
CA THR A 43 24.42 -7.22 1.97
C THR A 43 23.13 -7.61 2.68
N ALA A 44 23.23 -8.34 3.79
CA ALA A 44 22.06 -8.72 4.58
C ALA A 44 21.26 -7.47 4.98
N ALA A 45 19.95 -7.58 4.96
CA ALA A 45 18.98 -6.49 5.14
C ALA A 45 18.99 -5.40 4.04
N HIS A 46 19.69 -5.63 2.89
CA HIS A 46 19.61 -4.73 1.75
C HIS A 46 18.87 -5.37 0.58
N SER A 47 17.86 -4.71 0.09
CA SER A 47 17.06 -5.15 -1.06
C SER A 47 16.63 -3.96 -1.91
N LEU A 48 16.66 -4.12 -3.22
CA LEU A 48 16.11 -3.16 -4.17
C LEU A 48 14.78 -3.69 -4.69
N ALA A 49 13.69 -3.05 -4.33
CA ALA A 49 12.37 -3.38 -4.87
C ALA A 49 12.06 -2.51 -6.10
N THR A 50 11.32 -3.07 -7.05
CA THR A 50 10.87 -2.38 -8.26
C THR A 50 9.38 -2.56 -8.48
N ILE A 51 8.73 -1.49 -8.96
CA ILE A 51 7.33 -1.45 -9.35
C ILE A 51 7.27 -0.87 -10.77
N ASP A 52 6.78 -1.66 -11.73
CA ASP A 52 6.77 -1.28 -13.14
C ASP A 52 5.36 -1.29 -13.74
N SER A 53 4.95 -2.41 -14.29
CA SER A 53 3.64 -2.60 -14.93
C SER A 53 2.58 -3.01 -13.93
N TYR A 54 1.34 -2.87 -14.35
CA TYR A 54 0.15 -3.42 -13.70
C TYR A 54 -0.82 -3.91 -14.77
N GLU A 55 -1.85 -4.61 -14.35
CA GLU A 55 -2.91 -5.06 -15.24
C GLU A 55 -4.22 -4.34 -14.91
N ILE A 56 -5.04 -4.08 -15.93
CA ILE A 56 -6.42 -3.62 -15.80
C ILE A 56 -7.29 -4.38 -16.78
N GLY A 57 -8.37 -5.01 -16.31
CA GLY A 57 -9.24 -5.85 -17.12
C GLY A 57 -8.50 -7.00 -17.84
N GLY A 58 -7.41 -7.51 -17.23
CA GLY A 58 -6.55 -8.54 -17.82
C GLY A 58 -5.54 -8.06 -18.87
N GLU A 59 -5.51 -6.75 -19.17
CA GLU A 59 -4.53 -6.17 -20.10
C GLU A 59 -3.37 -5.51 -19.35
N THR A 60 -2.13 -5.82 -19.75
CA THR A 60 -0.93 -5.23 -19.15
C THR A 60 -0.75 -3.77 -19.57
N VAL A 61 -0.68 -2.88 -18.59
CA VAL A 61 -0.34 -1.47 -18.77
C VAL A 61 1.12 -1.25 -18.41
N SER A 62 1.93 -0.93 -19.43
CA SER A 62 3.34 -0.61 -19.29
C SER A 62 3.63 0.77 -19.87
N ARG A 63 4.43 1.57 -19.17
CA ARG A 63 4.86 2.89 -19.62
C ARG A 63 6.34 3.09 -19.29
N GLU A 64 7.09 3.64 -20.23
CA GLU A 64 8.53 3.91 -20.06
C GLU A 64 8.84 4.78 -18.83
N THR A 65 7.90 5.69 -18.50
CA THR A 65 8.03 6.58 -17.33
C THR A 65 7.58 5.94 -16.01
N ARG A 66 7.04 4.72 -16.02
CA ARG A 66 6.59 4.01 -14.84
C ARG A 66 7.61 2.94 -14.45
N HIS A 67 8.65 3.38 -13.78
CA HIS A 67 9.65 2.51 -13.17
C HIS A 67 10.08 3.14 -11.84
N TYR A 68 9.65 2.52 -10.74
CA TYR A 68 9.97 2.98 -9.39
C TYR A 68 10.93 1.99 -8.75
N ALA A 69 12.07 2.47 -8.31
CA ALA A 69 13.07 1.69 -7.59
C ALA A 69 13.17 2.20 -6.15
N LEU A 70 12.96 1.31 -5.20
CA LEU A 70 12.89 1.59 -3.77
C LEU A 70 13.98 0.79 -3.05
N PRO A 71 15.05 1.45 -2.56
CA PRO A 71 16.09 0.78 -1.79
C PRO A 71 15.61 0.55 -0.35
N TYR A 72 15.37 -0.69 0.00
CA TYR A 72 15.00 -1.11 1.34
C TYR A 72 16.20 -1.56 2.16
N GLY A 73 16.08 -1.45 3.47
CA GLY A 73 17.08 -1.90 4.42
C GLY A 73 16.52 -1.99 5.82
N GLY A 74 17.33 -1.68 6.81
CA GLY A 74 16.93 -1.57 8.20
C GLY A 74 17.45 -0.28 8.81
N TRP A 75 17.02 -0.01 10.02
CA TRP A 75 17.45 1.15 10.80
C TRP A 75 18.93 1.05 11.13
N LYS A 76 19.67 2.10 10.81
CA LYS A 76 21.13 2.14 11.00
C LYS A 76 21.57 1.77 12.42
N GLU A 77 20.90 2.28 13.44
CA GLU A 77 21.23 2.04 14.84
C GLU A 77 21.05 0.56 15.23
N VAL A 78 20.00 -0.08 14.71
CA VAL A 78 19.73 -1.51 14.93
C VAL A 78 20.76 -2.36 14.21
N LEU A 79 21.07 -2.02 12.96
CA LEU A 79 22.07 -2.73 12.17
C LEU A 79 23.48 -2.61 12.76
N ASP A 80 23.88 -1.40 13.18
CA ASP A 80 25.17 -1.17 13.86
C ASP A 80 25.27 -1.99 15.16
N ALA A 81 24.21 -2.00 15.98
CA ALA A 81 24.16 -2.78 17.20
C ALA A 81 24.17 -4.30 16.94
N GLY A 82 23.58 -4.74 15.83
CA GLY A 82 23.58 -6.13 15.38
C GLY A 82 24.87 -6.59 14.71
N GLY A 83 25.84 -5.69 14.49
CA GLY A 83 27.17 -6.03 13.95
C GLY A 83 27.29 -5.91 12.43
N TRP A 84 26.39 -5.20 11.75
CA TRP A 84 26.53 -4.88 10.34
C TRP A 84 27.68 -3.88 10.13
N VAL A 85 28.62 -4.23 9.29
CA VAL A 85 29.79 -3.36 8.99
C VAL A 85 29.41 -2.40 7.86
N GLY A 86 29.50 -1.10 8.14
CA GLY A 86 29.18 -0.06 7.16
C GLY A 86 27.67 0.08 6.92
N ALA A 87 26.86 -0.20 7.92
CA ALA A 87 25.41 -0.03 7.85
C ALA A 87 25.02 1.38 7.38
N THR A 88 24.09 1.44 6.44
CA THR A 88 23.50 2.68 5.95
C THR A 88 22.05 2.73 6.36
N ASP A 89 21.58 3.93 6.69
CA ASP A 89 20.17 4.15 6.96
C ASP A 89 19.37 4.04 5.66
N ARG A 90 18.41 3.12 5.66
CA ARG A 90 17.47 2.91 4.53
C ARG A 90 16.06 2.78 5.06
N MET A 91 15.08 3.00 4.20
CA MET A 91 13.68 2.77 4.53
C MET A 91 13.48 1.29 4.90
N GLU A 92 12.92 1.06 6.06
CA GLU A 92 12.55 -0.28 6.48
C GLU A 92 11.20 -0.65 5.82
N PRO A 93 11.02 -1.90 5.33
CA PRO A 93 9.79 -2.31 4.65
C PRO A 93 8.51 -2.03 5.43
N ILE A 94 8.53 -2.16 6.76
CA ILE A 94 7.37 -1.88 7.63
C ILE A 94 7.00 -0.39 7.61
N GLU A 95 7.97 0.53 7.68
CA GLU A 95 7.72 1.98 7.59
C GLU A 95 7.04 2.34 6.27
N VAL A 96 7.47 1.71 5.17
CA VAL A 96 6.86 1.91 3.86
C VAL A 96 5.46 1.33 3.80
N ALA A 97 5.21 0.17 4.41
CA ALA A 97 3.87 -0.40 4.52
C ALA A 97 2.91 0.51 5.31
N LEU A 98 3.37 1.09 6.44
CA LEU A 98 2.61 2.06 7.22
C LEU A 98 2.34 3.35 6.43
N SER A 99 3.35 3.86 5.71
CA SER A 99 3.17 5.05 4.85
C SER A 99 2.20 4.79 3.70
N ALA A 100 2.25 3.60 3.11
CA ALA A 100 1.29 3.17 2.09
C ALA A 100 -0.13 3.06 2.65
N LEU A 101 -0.29 2.57 3.89
CA LEU A 101 -1.58 2.54 4.57
C LEU A 101 -2.11 3.96 4.77
N ALA A 102 -1.33 4.88 5.34
CA ALA A 102 -1.73 6.27 5.53
C ALA A 102 -2.17 6.94 4.22
N ALA A 103 -1.35 6.83 3.17
CA ALA A 103 -1.68 7.36 1.85
C ALA A 103 -2.96 6.74 1.25
N CYS A 104 -3.14 5.43 1.41
CA CYS A 104 -4.31 4.71 0.89
C CYS A 104 -5.61 5.13 1.61
N LEU A 105 -5.55 5.37 2.92
CA LEU A 105 -6.67 5.92 3.69
C LEU A 105 -7.08 7.29 3.14
N ASN A 106 -6.12 8.21 2.94
CA ASN A 106 -6.38 9.53 2.37
C ASN A 106 -6.99 9.44 0.97
N VAL A 107 -6.46 8.58 0.10
CA VAL A 107 -7.00 8.37 -1.26
C VAL A 107 -8.43 7.83 -1.20
N GLY A 108 -8.69 6.82 -0.36
CA GLY A 108 -10.03 6.24 -0.20
C GLY A 108 -11.06 7.26 0.30
N ILE A 109 -10.71 8.03 1.32
CA ILE A 109 -11.57 9.08 1.89
C ILE A 109 -11.86 10.16 0.85
N THR A 110 -10.83 10.70 0.19
CA THR A 110 -11.00 11.84 -0.73
C THR A 110 -11.79 11.47 -1.99
N ILE A 111 -11.59 10.27 -2.56
CA ILE A 111 -12.39 9.79 -3.70
C ILE A 111 -13.86 9.67 -3.30
N ASN A 112 -14.16 9.06 -2.15
CA ASN A 112 -15.53 8.90 -1.68
C ASN A 112 -16.16 10.24 -1.29
N ALA A 113 -15.42 11.17 -0.68
CA ALA A 113 -15.90 12.50 -0.35
C ALA A 113 -16.34 13.26 -1.62
N VAL A 114 -15.48 13.29 -2.65
CA VAL A 114 -15.77 13.94 -3.94
C VAL A 114 -17.01 13.32 -4.59
N ALA A 115 -17.10 11.98 -4.65
CA ALA A 115 -18.24 11.27 -5.24
C ALA A 115 -19.56 11.57 -4.49
N ASN A 116 -19.49 11.88 -3.20
CA ASN A 116 -20.66 12.19 -2.37
C ASN A 116 -20.90 13.70 -2.16
N GLY A 117 -20.17 14.55 -2.87
CA GLY A 117 -20.35 16.01 -2.81
C GLY A 117 -19.88 16.67 -1.51
N ILE A 118 -18.97 16.01 -0.78
CA ILE A 118 -18.35 16.54 0.44
C ILE A 118 -17.00 17.16 0.07
N ASP A 119 -16.78 18.39 0.51
CA ASP A 119 -15.51 19.08 0.34
C ASP A 119 -14.61 18.81 1.55
N VAL A 120 -13.45 18.23 1.29
CA VAL A 120 -12.39 18.04 2.29
C VAL A 120 -11.37 19.17 2.10
N GLU A 121 -11.19 20.01 3.11
CA GLU A 121 -10.27 21.15 3.09
C GLU A 121 -8.90 20.76 3.66
N HIS A 122 -8.90 19.87 4.65
CA HIS A 122 -7.69 19.30 5.24
C HIS A 122 -7.91 17.81 5.52
N LEU A 123 -6.88 17.00 5.28
CA LEU A 123 -6.87 15.59 5.62
C LEU A 123 -5.43 15.15 5.92
N GLU A 124 -5.21 14.72 7.15
CA GLU A 124 -3.93 14.16 7.58
C GLU A 124 -4.18 12.81 8.28
N THR A 125 -3.34 11.83 7.99
CA THR A 125 -3.45 10.49 8.58
C THR A 125 -2.11 10.08 9.16
N HIS A 126 -2.11 9.78 10.46
CA HIS A 126 -0.99 9.24 11.19
C HIS A 126 -1.20 7.76 11.46
N VAL A 127 -0.28 6.92 10.99
CA VAL A 127 -0.31 5.47 11.24
C VAL A 127 0.88 5.09 12.12
N ARG A 128 0.60 4.29 13.13
CA ARG A 128 1.58 3.83 14.10
C ARG A 128 1.37 2.35 14.38
N CYS A 129 2.46 1.62 14.66
CA CYS A 129 2.44 0.31 15.29
C CYS A 129 3.63 0.16 16.24
N ASP A 130 3.52 -0.78 17.16
CA ASP A 130 4.65 -1.31 17.90
C ASP A 130 5.04 -2.66 17.24
N PHE A 131 6.35 -2.91 17.11
CA PHE A 131 6.88 -4.09 16.40
C PHE A 131 7.95 -4.78 17.26
N ASP A 132 7.80 -6.09 17.44
CA ASP A 132 8.80 -6.92 18.09
C ASP A 132 9.68 -7.61 17.03
N PRO A 133 10.98 -7.30 16.94
CA PRO A 133 11.89 -7.91 15.98
C PRO A 133 12.37 -9.31 16.37
N SER A 134 12.02 -9.85 17.56
CA SER A 134 12.51 -11.15 18.06
C SER A 134 12.30 -12.28 17.06
N VAL A 135 11.12 -12.33 16.45
CA VAL A 135 10.78 -13.35 15.44
C VAL A 135 11.63 -13.19 14.18
N LEU A 136 11.88 -11.97 13.72
CA LEU A 136 12.72 -11.68 12.55
C LEU A 136 14.15 -12.19 12.75
N PHE A 137 14.69 -12.06 13.96
CA PHE A 137 16.03 -12.54 14.31
C PHE A 137 16.07 -14.03 14.71
N GLY A 138 14.94 -14.73 14.69
CA GLY A 138 14.85 -16.12 15.07
C GLY A 138 15.10 -16.39 16.56
N LEU A 139 14.86 -15.39 17.41
CA LEU A 139 14.97 -15.50 18.86
C LEU A 139 13.72 -16.13 19.48
N GLU A 140 12.59 -15.96 18.83
CA GLU A 140 11.31 -16.55 19.19
C GLU A 140 10.64 -17.17 17.96
N GLU A 141 9.81 -18.19 18.19
CA GLU A 141 8.96 -18.78 17.16
C GLU A 141 7.59 -18.10 17.16
N LEU A 142 7.10 -17.77 15.98
CA LEU A 142 5.74 -17.24 15.82
C LEU A 142 4.73 -18.38 15.99
N GLY A 143 3.88 -18.30 17.02
CA GLY A 143 2.73 -19.19 17.18
C GLY A 143 1.64 -18.89 16.15
N GLU A 144 0.74 -19.86 15.92
CA GLU A 144 -0.34 -19.74 14.91
C GLU A 144 -1.26 -18.52 15.10
N SER A 145 -1.36 -17.98 16.31
CA SER A 145 -2.21 -16.84 16.66
C SER A 145 -1.43 -15.59 17.08
N ASP A 146 -0.11 -15.64 17.04
CA ASP A 146 0.71 -14.54 17.49
C ASP A 146 0.90 -13.51 16.36
N SER A 147 1.07 -12.27 16.75
CA SER A 147 1.40 -11.17 15.86
C SER A 147 2.68 -10.50 16.35
N VAL A 148 3.58 -10.20 15.43
CA VAL A 148 4.76 -9.38 15.70
C VAL A 148 4.43 -7.89 15.80
N PHE A 149 3.19 -7.53 15.46
CA PHE A 149 2.71 -6.14 15.51
C PHE A 149 1.70 -5.98 16.63
N GLU A 150 1.89 -4.92 17.42
CA GLU A 150 0.98 -4.52 18.47
C GLU A 150 0.54 -3.07 18.25
N ASN A 151 -0.60 -2.69 18.82
CA ASN A 151 -1.10 -1.32 18.85
C ASN A 151 -1.12 -0.64 17.46
N VAL A 152 -1.50 -1.37 16.40
CA VAL A 152 -1.63 -0.76 15.06
C VAL A 152 -2.81 0.21 15.07
N THR A 153 -2.54 1.50 14.95
CA THR A 153 -3.54 2.57 14.96
C THR A 153 -3.38 3.48 13.76
N ALA A 154 -4.52 4.00 13.28
CA ALA A 154 -4.58 5.08 12.31
C ALA A 154 -5.42 6.22 12.90
N GLU A 155 -4.82 7.37 13.08
CA GLU A 155 -5.49 8.60 13.51
C GLU A 155 -5.68 9.49 12.29
N ILE A 156 -6.94 9.90 12.03
CA ILE A 156 -7.33 10.65 10.85
C ILE A 156 -7.86 12.00 11.30
N GLU A 157 -7.18 13.06 10.92
CA GLU A 157 -7.61 14.44 11.10
C GLU A 157 -8.20 14.95 9.80
N VAL A 158 -9.47 15.36 9.83
CA VAL A 158 -10.20 15.82 8.64
C VAL A 158 -10.98 17.08 8.95
N GLU A 159 -10.86 18.07 8.06
CA GLU A 159 -11.62 19.33 8.14
C GLU A 159 -12.34 19.59 6.81
N GLY A 160 -13.50 20.21 6.90
CA GLY A 160 -14.30 20.61 5.75
C GLY A 160 -15.77 20.80 6.11
N PRO A 161 -16.54 21.49 5.26
CA PRO A 161 -17.96 21.65 5.46
C PRO A 161 -18.71 20.33 5.28
N ASN A 162 -19.60 20.01 6.23
CA ASN A 162 -20.43 18.81 6.22
C ASN A 162 -19.65 17.49 6.31
N VAL A 163 -18.45 17.50 6.88
CA VAL A 163 -17.72 16.28 7.23
C VAL A 163 -18.50 15.54 8.33
N ASP A 164 -18.62 14.23 8.18
CA ASP A 164 -19.29 13.32 9.08
C ASP A 164 -18.33 12.19 9.46
N GLU A 165 -18.03 12.05 10.73
CA GLU A 165 -17.03 11.10 11.24
C GLU A 165 -17.37 9.64 10.89
N ASP A 166 -18.66 9.24 10.99
CA ASP A 166 -19.07 7.88 10.68
C ASP A 166 -18.85 7.53 9.20
N ARG A 167 -19.07 8.51 8.31
CA ARG A 167 -18.79 8.35 6.88
C ARG A 167 -17.30 8.29 6.59
N ILE A 168 -16.49 9.09 7.27
CA ILE A 168 -15.03 9.04 7.13
C ILE A 168 -14.50 7.67 7.55
N ASP A 169 -14.95 7.13 8.69
CA ASP A 169 -14.59 5.77 9.14
C ASP A 169 -15.01 4.70 8.11
N GLU A 170 -16.24 4.78 7.60
CA GLU A 170 -16.72 3.87 6.56
C GLU A 170 -15.82 3.91 5.31
N TRP A 171 -15.44 5.10 4.84
CA TRP A 171 -14.61 5.25 3.66
C TRP A 171 -13.16 4.82 3.89
N ALA A 172 -12.62 5.08 5.07
CA ALA A 172 -11.31 4.59 5.48
C ALA A 172 -11.24 3.05 5.40
N ARG A 173 -12.27 2.35 5.87
CA ARG A 173 -12.33 0.88 5.85
C ARG A 173 -12.47 0.28 4.45
N ARG A 174 -12.86 1.07 3.45
CA ARG A 174 -12.89 0.65 2.04
C ARG A 174 -11.52 0.74 1.36
N ALA A 175 -10.52 1.34 2.00
CA ALA A 175 -9.18 1.49 1.42
C ALA A 175 -8.52 0.11 1.22
N PRO A 176 -7.98 -0.20 0.02
CA PRO A 176 -7.43 -1.54 -0.28
C PRO A 176 -6.29 -1.96 0.64
N VAL A 177 -5.39 -1.03 1.00
CA VAL A 177 -4.27 -1.35 1.91
C VAL A 177 -4.78 -1.59 3.34
N TYR A 178 -5.85 -0.89 3.76
CA TYR A 178 -6.50 -1.21 5.04
C TYR A 178 -7.00 -2.66 5.06
N SER A 179 -7.68 -3.10 4.00
CA SER A 179 -8.12 -4.48 3.87
C SER A 179 -6.95 -5.48 3.87
N LEU A 180 -5.86 -5.16 3.16
CA LEU A 180 -4.65 -5.99 3.11
C LEU A 180 -3.99 -6.17 4.48
N VAL A 181 -3.99 -5.12 5.31
CA VAL A 181 -3.31 -5.12 6.62
C VAL A 181 -4.21 -5.63 7.75
N SER A 182 -5.53 -5.33 7.71
CA SER A 182 -6.46 -5.64 8.80
C SER A 182 -7.14 -7.01 8.68
N LEU A 183 -7.14 -7.61 7.49
CA LEU A 183 -7.76 -8.91 7.23
C LEU A 183 -6.69 -9.97 6.98
N ALA A 184 -6.91 -11.18 7.49
CA ALA A 184 -6.05 -12.30 7.18
C ALA A 184 -6.09 -12.61 5.66
N GLN A 185 -4.92 -12.69 5.04
CA GLN A 185 -4.73 -13.04 3.64
C GLN A 185 -4.10 -14.43 3.54
N ASP A 186 -4.53 -15.22 2.55
CA ASP A 186 -3.85 -16.48 2.21
C ASP A 186 -2.66 -16.16 1.30
N VAL A 187 -1.47 -16.05 1.91
CA VAL A 187 -0.23 -15.74 1.19
C VAL A 187 0.51 -17.04 0.88
N GLN A 188 0.58 -17.39 -0.39
CA GLN A 188 1.33 -18.55 -0.84
C GLN A 188 2.81 -18.21 -1.04
N VAL A 189 3.70 -18.94 -0.37
CA VAL A 189 5.14 -18.78 -0.51
C VAL A 189 5.68 -19.97 -1.29
N ASN A 190 6.24 -19.71 -2.49
CA ASN A 190 6.88 -20.73 -3.32
C ASN A 190 8.38 -20.45 -3.38
N VAL A 191 9.20 -21.45 -3.05
CA VAL A 191 10.66 -21.33 -3.09
C VAL A 191 11.19 -22.19 -4.23
N ALA A 192 11.86 -21.56 -5.21
CA ALA A 192 12.54 -22.23 -6.30
C ALA A 192 14.06 -22.12 -6.15
N THR A 193 14.78 -23.19 -6.43
CA THR A 193 16.24 -23.20 -6.52
C THR A 193 16.69 -23.23 -7.98
N PRO A 194 17.93 -22.77 -8.32
CA PRO A 194 18.42 -22.77 -9.70
C PRO A 194 18.38 -24.11 -10.42
N ALA A 195 18.39 -25.23 -9.68
CA ALA A 195 18.30 -26.58 -10.25
C ALA A 195 16.88 -26.91 -10.76
N GLU A 196 15.84 -26.27 -10.25
CA GLU A 196 14.45 -26.47 -10.67
C GLU A 196 14.10 -25.59 -11.87
N VAL A 197 14.76 -24.44 -12.02
CA VAL A 197 14.57 -23.52 -13.16
C VAL A 197 15.23 -24.06 -14.44
N ALA A 198 16.23 -24.93 -14.34
CA ALA A 198 16.96 -25.50 -15.48
C ALA A 198 16.27 -26.71 -16.12
N GLY A 199 15.12 -27.16 -15.62
CA GLY A 199 14.47 -28.41 -15.99
C GLY A 199 13.28 -28.27 -16.97
N ASP A 200 12.91 -27.05 -17.39
CA ASP A 200 11.73 -26.77 -18.24
C ASP A 200 12.08 -26.21 -19.63
N ASP A 201 13.21 -26.64 -20.25
CA ASP A 201 13.51 -26.39 -21.66
C ASP A 201 13.26 -27.61 -22.56
#